data_435db3dfc92f73e3f5ae7d348c54a68a
#
_entry.id   435db3dfc92f73e3f5ae7d348c54a68a
#
_cell.length_a   1.000
_cell.length_b   1.000
_cell.length_c   1.000
_cell.angle_alpha   90.00
_cell.angle_beta   90.00
_cell.angle_gamma   90.00
#
_symmetry.space_group_name_H-M   'P 1'
#
loop_
_entity.id
_entity.type
_entity.pdbx_description
1 polymer ?
#
loop_
_entity_poly.entity_id
_entity_poly.type
_entity_poly.pdbx_seq_one_letter_code
_entity_poly.pdbx_strand_id
1 'polypeptide(L)'
;KFLFFVQKAIPNFVDSDYFMVAWSLSIEEFFYLIFPVYLILFNKIKPYKLAIYFIIILSLAKIINHENFSNDFLRTGTFLRLDSIAFGFLLSFYFTRLVNFKKIIIFLTSILIIIFINYKNIFFNNSGIFTVYFIFLSQILSALFVLIFCNIEFLIKGTIFKNICNLLATQTYSVYLFHLIIMHFLIMSDNFLINNLVVYIGILFIVSTIIFKYFEKPILLLRPKYKDE
;
A
#
# COMPACT_ATOMS: atom_id res chain seq x y z
N LYS A 1 -12.19 -18.70 -0.82
CA LYS A 1 -10.84 -18.10 -0.79
C LYS A 1 -10.93 -16.60 -0.52
N PHE A 2 -11.71 -15.84 -1.30
CA PHE A 2 -11.89 -14.39 -1.12
C PHE A 2 -12.53 -14.04 0.24
N LEU A 3 -13.45 -14.83 0.72
CA LEU A 3 -14.16 -14.64 1.99
C LEU A 3 -13.21 -14.68 3.22
N PHE A 4 -12.09 -15.38 3.11
CA PHE A 4 -11.10 -15.54 4.19
C PHE A 4 -9.77 -14.86 3.88
N PHE A 5 -9.69 -14.05 2.82
CA PHE A 5 -8.49 -13.30 2.42
C PHE A 5 -7.21 -14.14 2.27
N VAL A 6 -7.33 -15.41 1.85
CA VAL A 6 -6.20 -16.35 1.73
C VAL A 6 -5.68 -16.53 0.30
N GLN A 7 -5.95 -15.59 -0.61
CA GLN A 7 -5.65 -15.71 -2.05
C GLN A 7 -4.15 -15.89 -2.33
N LYS A 8 -3.29 -15.17 -1.62
CA LYS A 8 -1.83 -15.20 -1.76
C LYS A 8 -1.14 -15.61 -0.45
N ALA A 9 -1.84 -16.36 0.43
CA ALA A 9 -1.27 -16.82 1.68
C ALA A 9 -0.29 -17.99 1.49
N ILE A 10 -0.50 -18.82 0.45
CA ILE A 10 0.28 -20.01 0.15
C ILE A 10 0.91 -19.87 -1.24
N PRO A 11 2.21 -20.20 -1.40
CA PRO A 11 2.88 -20.23 -2.70
C PRO A 11 2.16 -21.16 -3.67
N ASN A 12 2.10 -20.79 -4.94
CA ASN A 12 1.48 -21.60 -6.02
C ASN A 12 -0.01 -21.93 -5.83
N PHE A 13 -0.68 -21.26 -4.92
CA PHE A 13 -2.11 -21.41 -4.76
C PHE A 13 -2.82 -20.63 -5.87
N VAL A 14 -3.56 -21.34 -6.70
CA VAL A 14 -4.19 -20.94 -7.98
C VAL A 14 -4.51 -19.44 -8.08
N ASP A 15 -3.87 -18.79 -9.04
CA ASP A 15 -4.20 -17.44 -9.44
C ASP A 15 -5.59 -17.43 -10.09
N SER A 16 -6.53 -16.79 -9.42
CA SER A 16 -7.78 -16.38 -10.06
C SER A 16 -7.61 -14.90 -10.42
N ASP A 17 -7.58 -14.59 -11.68
CA ASP A 17 -7.48 -13.22 -12.20
C ASP A 17 -8.68 -12.33 -11.83
N TYR A 18 -9.69 -12.93 -11.24
CA TYR A 18 -11.01 -12.32 -11.04
C TYR A 18 -10.98 -11.06 -10.15
N PHE A 19 -10.13 -10.98 -9.14
CA PHE A 19 -10.06 -9.80 -8.27
C PHE A 19 -8.63 -9.59 -7.78
N MET A 20 -7.78 -9.20 -8.71
CA MET A 20 -6.33 -9.08 -8.47
C MET A 20 -5.98 -8.12 -7.32
N VAL A 21 -6.84 -7.13 -7.02
CA VAL A 21 -6.59 -6.13 -5.96
C VAL A 21 -6.70 -6.71 -4.55
N ALA A 22 -7.41 -7.83 -4.38
CA ALA A 22 -7.73 -8.41 -3.08
C ALA A 22 -6.51 -8.92 -2.29
N TRP A 23 -5.35 -9.10 -2.93
CA TRP A 23 -4.13 -9.51 -2.21
C TRP A 23 -3.69 -8.48 -1.16
N SER A 24 -3.86 -7.19 -1.42
CA SER A 24 -3.48 -6.14 -0.48
C SER A 24 -4.43 -6.06 0.71
N LEU A 25 -5.74 -6.29 0.49
CA LEU A 25 -6.69 -6.41 1.58
C LEU A 25 -6.35 -7.59 2.49
N SER A 26 -5.89 -8.70 1.90
CA SER A 26 -5.40 -9.85 2.68
C SER A 26 -4.26 -9.44 3.62
N ILE A 27 -3.32 -8.62 3.17
CA ILE A 27 -2.20 -8.15 3.99
C ILE A 27 -2.71 -7.33 5.18
N GLU A 28 -3.65 -6.41 4.95
CA GLU A 28 -4.23 -5.57 6.00
C GLU A 28 -4.97 -6.41 7.04
N GLU A 29 -5.87 -7.31 6.63
CA GLU A 29 -6.65 -8.14 7.53
C GLU A 29 -5.76 -9.05 8.39
N PHE A 30 -4.78 -9.72 7.77
CA PHE A 30 -3.83 -10.55 8.52
C PHE A 30 -2.93 -9.73 9.43
N PHE A 31 -2.55 -8.52 9.05
CA PHE A 31 -1.77 -7.64 9.92
C PHE A 31 -2.59 -7.24 11.15
N TYR A 32 -3.84 -6.81 10.98
CA TYR A 32 -4.72 -6.45 12.08
C TYR A 32 -5.02 -7.62 13.02
N LEU A 33 -4.99 -8.85 12.52
CA LEU A 33 -5.15 -10.05 13.34
C LEU A 33 -3.85 -10.43 14.06
N ILE A 34 -2.74 -10.53 13.36
CA ILE A 34 -1.48 -11.10 13.87
C ILE A 34 -0.70 -10.11 14.72
N PHE A 35 -0.60 -8.85 14.26
CA PHE A 35 0.30 -7.88 14.88
C PHE A 35 -0.12 -7.47 16.31
N PRO A 36 -1.40 -7.23 16.64
CA PRO A 36 -1.82 -7.02 18.03
C PRO A 36 -1.53 -8.21 18.94
N VAL A 37 -1.77 -9.44 18.48
CA VAL A 37 -1.44 -10.66 19.25
C VAL A 37 0.05 -10.73 19.51
N TYR A 38 0.88 -10.44 18.49
CA TYR A 38 2.33 -10.38 18.65
C TYR A 38 2.76 -9.32 19.69
N LEU A 39 2.15 -8.13 19.68
CA LEU A 39 2.44 -7.08 20.68
C LEU A 39 2.04 -7.52 22.10
N ILE A 40 0.93 -8.21 22.26
CA ILE A 40 0.44 -8.72 23.57
C ILE A 40 1.37 -9.81 24.10
N LEU A 41 1.75 -10.76 23.25
CA LEU A 41 2.63 -11.87 23.65
C LEU A 41 4.02 -11.38 24.12
N PHE A 42 4.52 -10.32 23.52
CA PHE A 42 5.83 -9.74 23.83
C PHE A 42 5.75 -8.39 24.55
N ASN A 43 4.75 -8.18 25.39
CA ASN A 43 4.43 -6.91 26.06
C ASN A 43 5.56 -6.31 26.91
N LYS A 44 6.55 -7.08 27.32
CA LYS A 44 7.74 -6.60 28.04
C LYS A 44 8.69 -5.79 27.14
N ILE A 45 8.57 -5.90 25.83
CA ILE A 45 9.42 -5.20 24.86
C ILE A 45 8.66 -3.99 24.31
N LYS A 46 9.37 -2.86 24.14
CA LYS A 46 8.75 -1.65 23.58
C LYS A 46 8.18 -1.89 22.18
N PRO A 47 6.96 -1.42 21.83
CA PRO A 47 6.30 -1.72 20.57
C PRO A 47 7.13 -1.42 19.30
N TYR A 48 7.88 -0.31 19.29
CA TYR A 48 8.74 0.01 18.15
C TYR A 48 9.88 -1.01 17.95
N LYS A 49 10.44 -1.59 19.02
CA LYS A 49 11.45 -2.65 18.91
C LYS A 49 10.84 -3.92 18.37
N LEU A 50 9.62 -4.25 18.80
CA LEU A 50 8.88 -5.40 18.27
C LEU A 50 8.59 -5.24 16.78
N ALA A 51 8.20 -4.04 16.34
CA ALA A 51 8.03 -3.76 14.92
C ALA A 51 9.33 -3.95 14.13
N ILE A 52 10.48 -3.51 14.66
CA ILE A 52 11.79 -3.73 14.03
C ILE A 52 12.10 -5.23 13.92
N TYR A 53 11.92 -6.01 15.00
CA TYR A 53 12.16 -7.46 14.96
C TYR A 53 11.24 -8.16 13.96
N PHE A 54 9.98 -7.77 13.91
CA PHE A 54 9.01 -8.30 12.97
C PHE A 54 9.42 -8.04 11.50
N ILE A 55 9.85 -6.81 11.20
CA ILE A 55 10.37 -6.45 9.89
C ILE A 55 11.63 -7.25 9.54
N ILE A 56 12.58 -7.38 10.48
CA ILE A 56 13.82 -8.12 10.25
C ILE A 56 13.53 -9.60 9.96
N ILE A 57 12.67 -10.23 10.74
CA ILE A 57 12.31 -11.66 10.58
C ILE A 57 11.70 -11.89 9.18
N LEU A 58 10.73 -11.06 8.78
CA LEU A 58 10.08 -11.21 7.47
C LEU A 58 11.04 -10.88 6.31
N SER A 59 11.94 -9.94 6.51
CA SER A 59 12.97 -9.60 5.54
C SER A 59 13.97 -10.73 5.34
N LEU A 60 14.43 -11.34 6.42
CA LEU A 60 15.30 -12.52 6.37
C LEU A 60 14.58 -13.70 5.71
N ALA A 61 13.30 -13.92 6.02
CA ALA A 61 12.51 -14.97 5.36
C ALA A 61 12.45 -14.79 3.83
N LYS A 62 12.32 -13.55 3.32
CA LYS A 62 12.37 -13.26 1.88
C LYS A 62 13.76 -13.52 1.30
N ILE A 63 14.82 -13.07 1.99
CA ILE A 63 16.20 -13.23 1.52
C ILE A 63 16.58 -14.71 1.47
N ILE A 64 16.23 -15.48 2.47
CA ILE A 64 16.58 -16.92 2.53
C ILE A 64 15.82 -17.73 1.47
N ASN A 65 14.56 -17.36 1.20
CA ASN A 65 13.70 -18.15 0.31
C ASN A 65 13.52 -17.51 -1.08
N HIS A 66 14.35 -16.55 -1.47
CA HIS A 66 14.18 -15.84 -2.74
C HIS A 66 14.26 -16.72 -3.97
N GLU A 67 14.97 -17.84 -3.91
CA GLU A 67 15.06 -18.82 -5.02
C GLU A 67 13.86 -19.78 -5.06
N ASN A 68 13.24 -20.05 -3.90
CA ASN A 68 12.12 -20.98 -3.77
C ASN A 68 10.77 -20.35 -4.12
N PHE A 69 10.68 -19.02 -4.07
CA PHE A 69 9.44 -18.29 -4.31
C PHE A 69 9.45 -17.61 -5.67
N SER A 70 8.32 -17.65 -6.36
CA SER A 70 8.15 -16.87 -7.58
C SER A 70 8.24 -15.38 -7.27
N ASN A 71 8.68 -14.59 -8.27
CA ASN A 71 8.72 -13.12 -8.13
C ASN A 71 7.36 -12.51 -7.77
N ASP A 72 6.29 -13.06 -8.31
CA ASP A 72 4.95 -12.63 -8.00
C ASP A 72 4.59 -12.90 -6.54
N PHE A 73 4.93 -14.09 -6.02
CA PHE A 73 4.70 -14.41 -4.62
C PHE A 73 5.55 -13.57 -3.66
N LEU A 74 6.80 -13.27 -3.99
CA LEU A 74 7.63 -12.35 -3.20
C LEU A 74 6.99 -10.94 -3.10
N ARG A 75 6.34 -10.49 -4.19
CA ARG A 75 5.72 -9.16 -4.29
C ARG A 75 4.33 -9.09 -3.66
N THR A 76 3.54 -10.15 -3.73
CA THR A 76 2.12 -10.16 -3.37
C THR A 76 1.76 -11.13 -2.26
N GLY A 77 2.71 -11.99 -1.83
CA GLY A 77 2.47 -12.98 -0.78
C GLY A 77 2.07 -12.36 0.54
N THR A 78 0.90 -12.70 1.04
CA THR A 78 0.26 -12.06 2.19
C THR A 78 1.18 -11.99 3.40
N PHE A 79 1.74 -13.10 3.84
CA PHE A 79 2.58 -13.14 5.03
C PHE A 79 3.92 -12.43 4.83
N LEU A 80 4.50 -12.51 3.63
CA LEU A 80 5.77 -11.86 3.34
C LEU A 80 5.67 -10.35 3.28
N ARG A 81 4.48 -9.81 3.03
CA ARG A 81 4.23 -8.36 2.88
C ARG A 81 3.71 -7.67 4.14
N LEU A 82 3.50 -8.41 5.24
CA LEU A 82 3.12 -7.82 6.54
C LEU A 82 4.17 -6.82 7.06
N ASP A 83 5.42 -6.97 6.65
CA ASP A 83 6.51 -6.03 6.96
C ASP A 83 6.22 -4.61 6.43
N SER A 84 5.51 -4.47 5.31
CA SER A 84 5.18 -3.16 4.73
C SER A 84 4.30 -2.32 5.67
N ILE A 85 3.30 -2.94 6.30
CA ILE A 85 2.43 -2.24 7.26
C ILE A 85 3.18 -2.02 8.57
N ALA A 86 3.96 -3.01 9.02
CA ALA A 86 4.82 -2.86 10.21
C ALA A 86 5.83 -1.71 10.03
N PHE A 87 6.32 -1.48 8.81
CA PHE A 87 7.18 -0.34 8.49
C PHE A 87 6.45 1.00 8.65
N GLY A 88 5.19 1.08 8.19
CA GLY A 88 4.32 2.24 8.43
C GLY A 88 4.07 2.48 9.93
N PHE A 89 3.80 1.40 10.69
CA PHE A 89 3.66 1.48 12.15
C PHE A 89 4.94 1.99 12.81
N LEU A 90 6.12 1.49 12.41
CA LEU A 90 7.40 1.99 12.90
C LEU A 90 7.60 3.47 12.58
N LEU A 91 7.24 3.91 11.37
CA LEU A 91 7.33 5.30 10.95
C LEU A 91 6.54 6.23 11.88
N SER A 92 5.38 5.81 12.38
CA SER A 92 4.54 6.61 13.27
C SER A 92 5.26 7.02 14.56
N PHE A 93 6.13 6.19 15.12
CA PHE A 93 6.91 6.52 16.33
C PHE A 93 7.97 7.60 16.09
N TYR A 94 8.50 7.67 14.89
CA TYR A 94 9.57 8.60 14.53
C TYR A 94 9.07 9.80 13.73
N PHE A 95 7.78 9.83 13.42
CA PHE A 95 7.17 10.81 12.51
C PHE A 95 7.48 12.25 12.90
N THR A 96 7.23 12.65 14.14
CA THR A 96 7.45 14.02 14.63
C THR A 96 8.90 14.47 14.55
N ARG A 97 9.85 13.54 14.70
CA ARG A 97 11.29 13.81 14.56
C ARG A 97 11.68 13.93 13.09
N LEU A 98 11.24 12.99 12.27
CA LEU A 98 11.60 12.91 10.85
C LEU A 98 11.04 14.07 10.04
N VAL A 99 9.83 14.51 10.32
CA VAL A 99 9.19 15.65 9.64
C VAL A 99 10.05 16.92 9.70
N ASN A 100 10.87 17.09 10.74
CA ASN A 100 11.76 18.25 10.88
C ASN A 100 12.93 18.26 9.88
N PHE A 101 13.29 17.10 9.30
CA PHE A 101 14.43 16.98 8.38
C PHE A 101 14.03 17.15 6.90
N LYS A 102 13.17 18.15 6.59
CA LYS A 102 12.58 18.38 5.26
C LYS A 102 13.57 18.31 4.09
N LYS A 103 14.69 19.05 4.19
CA LYS A 103 15.70 19.09 3.11
C LYS A 103 16.35 17.73 2.85
N ILE A 104 16.65 17.00 3.93
CA ILE A 104 17.26 15.67 3.84
C ILE A 104 16.26 14.68 3.23
N ILE A 105 15.00 14.74 3.62
CA ILE A 105 13.95 13.86 3.09
C ILE A 105 13.77 14.10 1.58
N ILE A 106 13.68 15.35 1.13
CA ILE A 106 13.56 15.69 -0.29
C ILE A 106 14.79 15.21 -1.07
N PHE A 107 15.99 15.39 -0.53
CA PHE A 107 17.23 14.93 -1.15
C PHE A 107 17.28 13.40 -1.28
N LEU A 108 16.96 12.67 -0.21
CA LEU A 108 16.94 11.21 -0.23
C LEU A 108 15.87 10.67 -1.20
N THR A 109 14.67 11.27 -1.23
CA THR A 109 13.63 10.85 -2.20
C THR A 109 14.07 11.08 -3.63
N SER A 110 14.70 12.19 -3.96
CA SER A 110 15.18 12.45 -5.32
C SER A 110 16.25 11.44 -5.75
N ILE A 111 17.19 11.08 -4.87
CA ILE A 111 18.18 10.04 -5.14
C ILE A 111 17.51 8.69 -5.38
N LEU A 112 16.57 8.28 -4.51
CA LEU A 112 15.88 6.99 -4.66
C LEU A 112 15.04 6.93 -5.92
N ILE A 113 14.39 8.02 -6.34
CA ILE A 113 13.65 8.09 -7.60
C ILE A 113 14.60 7.90 -8.78
N ILE A 114 15.76 8.55 -8.78
CA ILE A 114 16.78 8.40 -9.83
C ILE A 114 17.28 6.94 -9.88
N ILE A 115 17.56 6.33 -8.74
CA ILE A 115 17.96 4.92 -8.67
C ILE A 115 16.84 4.03 -9.25
N PHE A 116 15.60 4.25 -8.84
CA PHE A 116 14.46 3.48 -9.29
C PHE A 116 14.25 3.56 -10.81
N ILE A 117 14.34 4.76 -11.39
CA ILE A 117 14.19 4.96 -12.84
C ILE A 117 15.32 4.27 -13.62
N ASN A 118 16.57 4.41 -13.18
CA ASN A 118 17.72 3.87 -13.89
C ASN A 118 17.80 2.33 -13.81
N TYR A 119 17.43 1.74 -12.68
CA TYR A 119 17.58 0.31 -12.43
C TYR A 119 16.27 -0.48 -12.52
N LYS A 120 15.14 0.15 -12.91
CA LYS A 120 13.84 -0.53 -13.02
C LYS A 120 13.90 -1.82 -13.85
N ASN A 121 14.58 -1.81 -14.98
CA ASN A 121 14.67 -2.96 -15.88
C ASN A 121 15.44 -4.13 -15.22
N ILE A 122 16.46 -3.84 -14.41
CA ILE A 122 17.23 -4.86 -13.67
C ILE A 122 16.32 -5.49 -12.60
N PHE A 123 15.55 -4.66 -11.88
CA PHE A 123 14.65 -5.16 -10.83
C PHE A 123 13.45 -5.96 -11.38
N PHE A 124 12.98 -5.62 -12.58
CA PHE A 124 11.84 -6.31 -13.19
C PHE A 124 12.23 -7.57 -13.96
N ASN A 125 13.39 -7.56 -14.63
CA ASN A 125 13.82 -8.66 -15.50
C ASN A 125 14.60 -9.76 -14.77
N ASN A 126 15.23 -9.43 -13.63
CA ASN A 126 15.95 -10.41 -12.82
C ASN A 126 15.05 -10.94 -11.70
N SER A 127 15.20 -12.25 -11.42
CA SER A 127 14.41 -12.95 -10.41
C SER A 127 15.08 -12.95 -9.04
N GLY A 128 14.30 -13.32 -8.03
CA GLY A 128 14.82 -13.63 -6.71
C GLY A 128 15.29 -12.42 -5.91
N ILE A 129 16.58 -12.34 -5.61
CA ILE A 129 17.15 -11.35 -4.69
C ILE A 129 16.90 -9.90 -5.14
N PHE A 130 16.92 -9.63 -6.45
CA PHE A 130 16.63 -8.29 -6.99
C PHE A 130 15.18 -7.86 -6.72
N THR A 131 14.24 -8.79 -6.76
CA THR A 131 12.85 -8.52 -6.37
C THR A 131 12.75 -8.13 -4.89
N VAL A 132 13.50 -8.78 -4.01
CA VAL A 132 13.56 -8.44 -2.58
C VAL A 132 14.11 -7.03 -2.39
N TYR A 133 15.21 -6.66 -3.03
CA TYR A 133 15.75 -5.29 -2.98
C TYR A 133 14.77 -4.25 -3.49
N PHE A 134 14.06 -4.54 -4.59
CA PHE A 134 13.03 -3.67 -5.13
C PHE A 134 11.91 -3.42 -4.13
N ILE A 135 11.46 -4.46 -3.42
CA ILE A 135 10.44 -4.35 -2.37
C ILE A 135 10.93 -3.40 -1.26
N PHE A 136 12.15 -3.56 -0.78
CA PHE A 136 12.70 -2.67 0.26
C PHE A 136 12.80 -1.22 -0.20
N LEU A 137 13.34 -0.99 -1.40
CA LEU A 137 13.45 0.36 -1.95
C LEU A 137 12.08 1.02 -2.10
N SER A 138 11.07 0.27 -2.54
CA SER A 138 9.70 0.78 -2.67
C SER A 138 9.06 1.15 -1.32
N GLN A 139 9.33 0.38 -0.27
CA GLN A 139 8.85 0.68 1.10
C GLN A 139 9.48 1.97 1.64
N ILE A 140 10.81 2.12 1.49
CA ILE A 140 11.53 3.32 1.92
C ILE A 140 11.03 4.53 1.14
N LEU A 141 10.89 4.41 -0.19
CA LEU A 141 10.40 5.48 -1.04
C LEU A 141 8.98 5.91 -0.65
N SER A 142 8.08 4.95 -0.40
CA SER A 142 6.72 5.23 0.06
C SER A 142 6.69 5.98 1.40
N ALA A 143 7.54 5.58 2.36
CA ALA A 143 7.67 6.25 3.65
C ALA A 143 8.16 7.70 3.50
N LEU A 144 9.14 7.93 2.63
CA LEU A 144 9.64 9.27 2.35
C LEU A 144 8.58 10.15 1.66
N PHE A 145 7.78 9.59 0.75
CA PHE A 145 6.64 10.30 0.16
C PHE A 145 5.62 10.72 1.21
N VAL A 146 5.25 9.83 2.13
CA VAL A 146 4.34 10.18 3.24
C VAL A 146 4.89 11.37 4.02
N LEU A 147 6.18 11.35 4.38
CA LEU A 147 6.82 12.46 5.10
C LEU A 147 6.83 13.78 4.30
N ILE A 148 7.02 13.73 2.99
CA ILE A 148 6.97 14.91 2.12
C ILE A 148 5.55 15.48 2.08
N PHE A 149 4.54 14.64 1.80
CA PHE A 149 3.16 15.10 1.67
C PHE A 149 2.62 15.69 2.97
N CYS A 150 2.95 15.11 4.11
CA CYS A 150 2.61 15.70 5.41
C CYS A 150 3.26 17.08 5.64
N ASN A 151 4.43 17.33 5.04
CA ASN A 151 5.06 18.65 5.10
C ASN A 151 4.44 19.66 4.13
N ILE A 152 3.95 19.19 2.98
CA ILE A 152 3.33 20.04 1.94
C ILE A 152 1.96 20.56 2.41
N GLU A 153 1.21 19.80 3.19
CA GLU A 153 -0.08 20.25 3.74
C GLU A 153 0.04 21.62 4.43
N PHE A 154 1.16 21.88 5.08
CA PHE A 154 1.44 23.15 5.74
C PHE A 154 1.63 24.33 4.76
N LEU A 155 1.99 24.05 3.50
CA LEU A 155 2.26 25.07 2.47
C LEU A 155 1.02 25.42 1.67
N ILE A 156 0.02 24.54 1.63
CA ILE A 156 -1.17 24.71 0.78
C ILE A 156 -2.29 25.32 1.61
N LYS A 157 -2.36 26.65 1.58
CA LYS A 157 -3.36 27.45 2.31
C LYS A 157 -4.70 27.62 1.57
N GLY A 158 -4.82 27.13 0.33
CA GLY A 158 -6.02 27.33 -0.50
C GLY A 158 -7.19 26.42 -0.10
N THR A 159 -8.35 27.01 0.26
CA THR A 159 -9.58 26.26 0.58
C THR A 159 -10.05 25.32 -0.54
N ILE A 160 -9.93 25.77 -1.79
CA ILE A 160 -10.32 24.97 -2.97
C ILE A 160 -9.46 23.71 -3.08
N PHE A 161 -8.14 23.86 -2.96
CA PHE A 161 -7.23 22.71 -3.04
C PHE A 161 -7.46 21.72 -1.91
N LYS A 162 -7.67 22.21 -0.70
CA LYS A 162 -7.99 21.36 0.47
C LYS A 162 -9.29 20.56 0.22
N ASN A 163 -10.31 21.19 -0.36
CA ASN A 163 -11.57 20.52 -0.67
C ASN A 163 -11.38 19.43 -1.75
N ILE A 164 -10.58 19.69 -2.78
CA ILE A 164 -10.24 18.69 -3.82
C ILE A 164 -9.48 17.52 -3.20
N CYS A 165 -8.46 17.78 -2.38
CA CYS A 165 -7.70 16.72 -1.70
C CYS A 165 -8.60 15.88 -0.78
N ASN A 166 -9.49 16.51 -0.02
CA ASN A 166 -10.44 15.79 0.83
C ASN A 166 -11.40 14.93 0.01
N LEU A 167 -11.90 15.45 -1.11
CA LEU A 167 -12.75 14.69 -2.02
C LEU A 167 -12.02 13.45 -2.56
N LEU A 168 -10.80 13.62 -3.05
CA LEU A 168 -9.99 12.52 -3.56
C LEU A 168 -9.64 11.51 -2.45
N ALA A 169 -9.27 11.99 -1.27
CA ALA A 169 -8.92 11.14 -0.14
C ALA A 169 -10.09 10.26 0.32
N THR A 170 -11.31 10.81 0.35
CA THR A 170 -12.50 10.04 0.74
C THR A 170 -12.85 8.93 -0.25
N GLN A 171 -12.45 9.07 -1.51
CA GLN A 171 -12.76 8.08 -2.56
C GLN A 171 -11.62 7.09 -2.82
N THR A 172 -10.48 7.24 -2.16
CA THR A 172 -9.27 6.44 -2.44
C THR A 172 -9.53 4.93 -2.34
N TYR A 173 -10.29 4.50 -1.35
CA TYR A 173 -10.62 3.08 -1.17
C TYR A 173 -11.49 2.54 -2.31
N SER A 174 -12.55 3.24 -2.68
CA SER A 174 -13.41 2.87 -3.82
C SER A 174 -12.65 2.88 -5.14
N VAL A 175 -11.80 3.89 -5.38
CA VAL A 175 -10.91 3.95 -6.55
C VAL A 175 -10.01 2.73 -6.59
N TYR A 176 -9.37 2.41 -5.47
CA TYR A 176 -8.47 1.26 -5.37
C TYR A 176 -9.17 -0.07 -5.68
N LEU A 177 -10.37 -0.28 -5.19
CA LEU A 177 -11.10 -1.53 -5.44
C LEU A 177 -11.52 -1.69 -6.91
N PHE A 178 -11.95 -0.62 -7.55
CA PHE A 178 -12.60 -0.71 -8.86
C PHE A 178 -11.69 -0.40 -10.05
N HIS A 179 -10.48 0.14 -9.84
CA HIS A 179 -9.61 0.56 -10.95
C HIS A 179 -9.26 -0.58 -11.93
N LEU A 180 -8.93 -1.78 -11.45
CA LEU A 180 -8.62 -2.91 -12.33
C LEU A 180 -9.86 -3.47 -13.01
N ILE A 181 -10.99 -3.50 -12.33
CA ILE A 181 -12.26 -3.99 -12.90
C ILE A 181 -12.66 -3.08 -14.07
N ILE A 182 -12.65 -1.77 -13.86
CA ILE A 182 -13.00 -0.80 -14.89
C ILE A 182 -11.99 -0.88 -16.05
N MET A 183 -10.71 -0.97 -15.75
CA MET A 183 -9.66 -1.12 -16.77
C MET A 183 -9.89 -2.37 -17.63
N HIS A 184 -10.23 -3.50 -17.02
CA HIS A 184 -10.50 -4.75 -17.72
C HIS A 184 -11.72 -4.63 -18.65
N PHE A 185 -12.83 -4.05 -18.16
CA PHE A 185 -14.01 -3.80 -18.99
C PHE A 185 -13.73 -2.88 -20.18
N LEU A 186 -12.90 -1.85 -19.99
CA LEU A 186 -12.56 -0.90 -21.05
C LEU A 186 -11.66 -1.53 -22.12
N ILE A 187 -10.70 -2.36 -21.73
CA ILE A 187 -9.82 -3.08 -22.66
C ILE A 187 -10.62 -4.08 -23.50
N MET A 188 -11.62 -4.76 -22.91
CA MET A 188 -12.45 -5.74 -23.61
C MET A 188 -13.43 -5.11 -24.61
N SER A 189 -13.67 -3.80 -24.56
CA SER A 189 -14.68 -3.15 -25.39
C SER A 189 -14.23 -2.80 -26.82
N ASP A 190 -12.96 -2.99 -27.19
CA ASP A 190 -12.33 -2.72 -28.51
C ASP A 190 -12.60 -1.32 -29.11
N ASN A 191 -13.25 -0.41 -28.38
CA ASN A 191 -13.58 0.92 -28.84
C ASN A 191 -12.46 1.93 -28.55
N PHE A 192 -11.96 2.61 -29.59
CA PHE A 192 -10.90 3.62 -29.51
C PHE A 192 -11.21 4.74 -28.49
N LEU A 193 -12.45 5.18 -28.36
CA LEU A 193 -12.85 6.21 -27.39
C LEU A 193 -12.72 5.73 -25.93
N ILE A 194 -12.87 4.46 -25.69
CA ILE A 194 -12.86 3.85 -24.38
C ILE A 194 -11.42 3.54 -23.92
N ASN A 195 -10.50 3.34 -24.85
CA ASN A 195 -9.07 3.18 -24.56
C ASN A 195 -8.35 4.49 -24.19
N ASN A 196 -9.07 5.59 -24.10
CA ASN A 196 -8.48 6.88 -23.71
C ASN A 196 -8.35 6.95 -22.19
N LEU A 197 -7.14 7.28 -21.70
CA LEU A 197 -6.83 7.46 -20.27
C LEU A 197 -7.78 8.46 -19.58
N VAL A 198 -8.21 9.51 -20.27
CA VAL A 198 -9.13 10.52 -19.74
C VAL A 198 -10.51 9.92 -19.48
N VAL A 199 -11.01 9.10 -20.40
CA VAL A 199 -12.30 8.40 -20.27
C VAL A 199 -12.23 7.41 -19.11
N TYR A 200 -11.14 6.65 -19.01
CA TYR A 200 -10.90 5.73 -17.90
C TYR A 200 -10.95 6.45 -16.55
N ILE A 201 -10.18 7.55 -16.39
CA ILE A 201 -10.17 8.33 -15.15
C ILE A 201 -11.56 8.91 -14.85
N GLY A 202 -12.28 9.41 -15.86
CA GLY A 202 -13.64 9.94 -15.70
C GLY A 202 -14.61 8.90 -15.18
N ILE A 203 -14.65 7.72 -15.81
CA ILE A 203 -15.53 6.61 -15.39
C ILE A 203 -15.15 6.13 -13.99
N LEU A 204 -13.85 5.96 -13.72
CA LEU A 204 -13.37 5.54 -12.41
C LEU A 204 -13.80 6.52 -11.30
N PHE A 205 -13.71 7.82 -11.56
CA PHE A 205 -14.14 8.84 -10.61
C PHE A 205 -15.65 8.84 -10.37
N ILE A 206 -16.46 8.69 -11.43
CA ILE A 206 -17.93 8.61 -11.31
C ILE A 206 -18.32 7.38 -10.50
N VAL A 207 -17.79 6.21 -10.85
CA VAL A 207 -18.10 4.95 -10.16
C VAL A 207 -17.67 5.03 -8.69
N SER A 208 -16.47 5.51 -8.40
CA SER A 208 -15.98 5.65 -7.02
C SER A 208 -16.85 6.61 -6.20
N THR A 209 -17.31 7.70 -6.81
CA THR A 209 -18.19 8.67 -6.12
C THR A 209 -19.54 8.02 -5.76
N ILE A 210 -20.11 7.24 -6.66
CA ILE A 210 -21.36 6.53 -6.42
C ILE A 210 -21.19 5.52 -5.28
N ILE A 211 -20.14 4.70 -5.35
CA ILE A 211 -19.85 3.67 -4.35
C ILE A 211 -19.58 4.30 -2.98
N PHE A 212 -18.73 5.34 -2.92
CA PHE A 212 -18.48 6.05 -1.69
C PHE A 212 -19.78 6.59 -1.07
N LYS A 213 -20.63 7.25 -1.86
CA LYS A 213 -21.84 7.89 -1.35
C LYS A 213 -22.87 6.89 -0.83
N TYR A 214 -23.10 5.79 -1.55
CA TYR A 214 -24.19 4.87 -1.28
C TYR A 214 -23.81 3.64 -0.44
N PHE A 215 -22.54 3.25 -0.43
CA PHE A 215 -22.06 2.08 0.33
C PHE A 215 -21.07 2.45 1.42
N GLU A 216 -19.97 3.11 1.07
CA GLU A 216 -18.88 3.32 2.02
C GLU A 216 -19.25 4.32 3.11
N LYS A 217 -19.75 5.48 2.76
CA LYS A 217 -20.15 6.52 3.72
C LYS A 217 -21.22 6.07 4.72
N PRO A 218 -22.32 5.37 4.35
CA PRO A 218 -23.28 4.83 5.31
C PRO A 218 -22.64 3.87 6.30
N ILE A 219 -21.76 2.97 5.84
CA ILE A 219 -21.06 2.01 6.70
C ILE A 219 -20.12 2.73 7.66
N LEU A 220 -19.38 3.75 7.19
CA LEU A 220 -18.49 4.55 8.04
C LEU A 220 -19.26 5.30 9.14
N LEU A 221 -20.50 5.73 8.87
CA LEU A 221 -21.35 6.39 9.87
C LEU A 221 -21.83 5.45 10.97
N LEU A 222 -21.86 4.14 10.74
CA LEU A 222 -22.20 3.13 11.73
C LEU A 222 -21.05 2.82 12.70
N ARG A 223 -19.83 3.27 12.41
CA ARG A 223 -18.68 3.05 13.31
C ARG A 223 -18.87 3.82 14.62
N PRO A 224 -18.60 3.18 15.76
CA PRO A 224 -18.62 3.89 17.04
C PRO A 224 -17.60 5.03 16.99
N LYS A 225 -18.04 6.24 17.35
CA LYS A 225 -17.13 7.38 17.53
C LYS A 225 -16.29 7.11 18.76
N TYR A 226 -14.97 7.00 18.58
CA TYR A 226 -14.07 7.06 19.73
C TYR A 226 -14.24 8.43 20.37
N LYS A 227 -14.56 8.44 21.67
CA LYS A 227 -14.44 9.67 22.46
C LYS A 227 -12.95 9.88 22.66
N ASP A 228 -12.44 11.00 22.17
CA ASP A 228 -11.11 11.48 22.56
C ASP A 228 -11.18 11.76 24.08
N GLU A 229 -10.51 10.90 24.87
CA GLU A 229 -10.26 11.15 26.28
C GLU A 229 -9.08 12.09 26.45
#